data_34aa9a355ce2cea5fb8c3bb88c0de119
#
_entry.id   34aa9a355ce2cea5fb8c3bb88c0de119
#
_cell.length_a   1.000
_cell.length_b   1.000
_cell.length_c   1.000
_cell.angle_alpha   90.00
_cell.angle_beta   90.00
_cell.angle_gamma   90.00
#
_symmetry.space_group_name_H-M   'P 1'
#
loop_
_entity.id
_entity.type
_entity.pdbx_description
1 polymer ?
#
loop_
_entity_poly.entity_id
_entity_poly.type
_entity_poly.pdbx_seq_one_letter_code
_entity_poly.pdbx_strand_id
1 'polypeptide(L)'
;MPFRRTLLALSLATLLGTQPALSAPVLDAVAPARTAATAPADNAWVEIDKAAFENNIRQLQTRLAGKSQICAVMKADAYGHGIALLVPSVIATGVPCIGVASNEEARIVREKGFKGRLMRVRTATLDEIRGALRYNMEELVGNLAHARAAGALAQKQGKTLRIHLGLNSSGMSRNGLEMATEQGRQDALALVKQPGLKLVGIMTHFAVEDADDVRKGLAAFKEQSQWLIDHAGLDRSKLTLHAANSFATLEVPESHLDMVRPGGLIYGDTVPSYTEYRRVMAFKTRVASVNAYPAGNTVGYDRTYTLKRDSLLANLPMGYSDGYRRVFTNKGFVLVNGQRAPVVGKVSMNTTMVDVTDIPGVKAGDEVVLFGKQGQAEITQGEVEDINGALLADLYTVWGNSNPRRLK
;
A
#
# COMPACT_ATOMS: atom_id res chain seq x y z
N MET A 1 54.71 -16.50 -8.76
CA MET A 1 54.84 -17.99 -8.65
C MET A 1 53.46 -18.57 -9.02
N PRO A 2 53.38 -19.38 -10.08
CA PRO A 2 52.11 -19.91 -10.55
C PRO A 2 51.84 -21.29 -9.95
N PHE A 3 50.63 -21.54 -9.47
CA PHE A 3 50.18 -22.88 -9.09
C PHE A 3 49.58 -23.61 -10.30
N ARG A 4 50.13 -24.79 -10.54
CA ARG A 4 49.78 -25.73 -11.62
C ARG A 4 48.41 -26.40 -11.36
N ARG A 5 47.58 -26.46 -12.40
CA ARG A 5 46.40 -27.34 -12.49
C ARG A 5 46.85 -28.76 -12.85
N THR A 6 46.38 -29.75 -12.12
CA THR A 6 46.46 -31.16 -12.52
C THR A 6 45.05 -31.65 -12.90
N LEU A 7 44.93 -32.01 -14.16
CA LEU A 7 43.76 -32.71 -14.73
C LEU A 7 43.89 -34.20 -14.41
N LEU A 8 42.85 -34.78 -13.81
CA LEU A 8 42.65 -36.22 -13.80
C LEU A 8 41.39 -36.52 -14.64
N ALA A 9 41.60 -37.19 -15.76
CA ALA A 9 40.53 -37.79 -16.58
C ALA A 9 40.23 -39.20 -15.99
N LEU A 10 38.98 -39.45 -15.66
CA LEU A 10 38.48 -40.81 -15.45
C LEU A 10 37.32 -41.05 -16.41
N SER A 11 37.54 -41.97 -17.32
CA SER A 11 36.54 -42.56 -18.20
C SER A 11 35.69 -43.56 -17.39
N LEU A 12 34.37 -43.46 -17.48
CA LEU A 12 33.49 -44.52 -17.02
C LEU A 12 32.39 -44.82 -18.04
N ALA A 13 32.20 -46.08 -18.28
CA ALA A 13 31.37 -46.67 -19.29
C ALA A 13 29.89 -46.53 -19.03
N THR A 14 29.14 -46.46 -20.09
CA THR A 14 27.69 -46.52 -20.22
C THR A 14 27.09 -47.82 -19.68
N LEU A 15 26.11 -47.70 -18.83
CA LEU A 15 25.08 -48.73 -18.55
C LEU A 15 23.71 -48.07 -18.72
N LEU A 16 23.04 -48.43 -19.80
CA LEU A 16 21.65 -48.13 -20.06
C LEU A 16 20.77 -48.97 -19.16
N GLY A 17 20.13 -48.30 -18.19
CA GLY A 17 19.04 -48.88 -17.40
C GLY A 17 17.80 -48.00 -17.57
N THR A 18 16.78 -48.51 -18.25
CA THR A 18 15.45 -47.91 -18.39
C THR A 18 14.76 -47.98 -17.04
N GLN A 19 14.50 -46.82 -16.44
CA GLN A 19 13.57 -46.71 -15.30
C GLN A 19 12.23 -46.12 -15.78
N PRO A 20 11.10 -46.63 -15.30
CA PRO A 20 9.79 -46.11 -15.62
C PRO A 20 9.59 -44.76 -14.97
N ALA A 21 8.98 -43.83 -15.73
CA ALA A 21 8.59 -42.51 -15.26
C ALA A 21 7.54 -42.62 -14.13
N LEU A 22 7.94 -42.31 -12.90
CA LEU A 22 7.02 -42.04 -11.82
C LEU A 22 6.43 -40.67 -12.01
N SER A 23 5.15 -40.65 -12.41
CA SER A 23 4.34 -39.41 -12.38
C SER A 23 4.22 -38.92 -10.93
N ALA A 24 4.78 -37.75 -10.62
CA ALA A 24 4.58 -37.09 -9.35
C ALA A 24 3.09 -36.69 -9.21
N PRO A 25 2.45 -36.94 -8.07
CA PRO A 25 1.10 -36.43 -7.84
C PRO A 25 1.15 -34.91 -7.74
N VAL A 26 0.29 -34.24 -8.52
CA VAL A 26 -0.03 -32.82 -8.36
C VAL A 26 -0.71 -32.69 -6.99
N LEU A 27 0.01 -32.14 -6.04
CA LEU A 27 -0.56 -31.74 -4.76
C LEU A 27 -1.36 -30.45 -4.97
N ASP A 28 -2.65 -30.61 -5.25
CA ASP A 28 -3.65 -29.57 -4.98
C ASP A 28 -3.81 -29.44 -3.46
N ALA A 29 -2.88 -28.71 -2.84
CA ALA A 29 -3.04 -28.31 -1.46
C ALA A 29 -3.95 -27.08 -1.40
N VAL A 30 -5.25 -27.27 -1.53
CA VAL A 30 -6.23 -26.36 -0.96
C VAL A 30 -6.05 -26.45 0.56
N ALA A 31 -5.42 -25.42 1.14
CA ALA A 31 -5.35 -25.30 2.59
C ALA A 31 -6.78 -25.32 3.15
N PRO A 32 -7.12 -26.21 4.09
CA PRO A 32 -8.47 -26.26 4.65
C PRO A 32 -8.79 -24.95 5.33
N ALA A 33 -10.01 -24.43 5.11
CA ALA A 33 -10.55 -23.33 5.86
C ALA A 33 -10.38 -23.63 7.37
N ARG A 34 -9.54 -22.82 8.04
CA ARG A 34 -9.33 -22.95 9.49
C ARG A 34 -10.67 -22.72 10.18
N THR A 35 -11.30 -23.76 10.64
CA THR A 35 -12.39 -23.70 11.62
C THR A 35 -11.92 -22.90 12.82
N ALA A 36 -12.83 -22.20 13.48
CA ALA A 36 -12.58 -21.31 14.63
C ALA A 36 -12.11 -22.07 15.87
N ALA A 37 -10.99 -22.77 15.78
CA ALA A 37 -10.15 -23.11 16.90
C ALA A 37 -9.39 -21.84 17.28
N THR A 38 -9.40 -21.46 18.55
CA THR A 38 -8.71 -20.30 19.16
C THR A 38 -7.51 -19.90 18.34
N ALA A 39 -7.58 -18.70 17.67
CA ALA A 39 -6.48 -18.21 16.86
C ALA A 39 -5.20 -18.30 17.69
N PRO A 40 -4.06 -18.79 17.12
CA PRO A 40 -2.80 -18.80 17.85
C PRO A 40 -2.58 -17.43 18.48
N ALA A 41 -2.09 -17.38 19.69
CA ALA A 41 -1.79 -16.13 20.38
C ALA A 41 -0.65 -15.46 19.61
N ASP A 42 -1.00 -14.46 18.78
CA ASP A 42 -0.02 -13.71 17.99
C ASP A 42 0.80 -12.82 18.94
N ASN A 43 2.10 -12.72 18.68
CA ASN A 43 3.02 -11.84 19.41
C ASN A 43 2.71 -10.36 19.17
N ALA A 44 2.29 -10.01 17.94
CA ALA A 44 1.81 -8.70 17.54
C ALA A 44 0.71 -8.85 16.49
N TRP A 45 -0.13 -7.84 16.31
CA TRP A 45 -1.19 -7.84 15.30
C TRP A 45 -1.55 -6.40 14.90
N VAL A 46 -2.11 -6.24 13.71
CA VAL A 46 -2.79 -5.00 13.32
C VAL A 46 -4.30 -5.19 13.43
N GLU A 47 -4.96 -4.22 14.05
CA GLU A 47 -6.40 -4.15 14.18
C GLU A 47 -6.96 -3.23 13.09
N ILE A 48 -7.93 -3.71 12.31
CA ILE A 48 -8.52 -3.00 11.18
C ILE A 48 -9.96 -2.63 11.51
N ASP A 49 -10.22 -1.33 11.65
CA ASP A 49 -11.55 -0.79 11.92
C ASP A 49 -12.32 -0.62 10.59
N LYS A 50 -13.11 -1.63 10.27
CA LYS A 50 -13.96 -1.64 9.08
C LYS A 50 -14.97 -0.49 9.08
N ALA A 51 -15.53 -0.16 10.24
CA ALA A 51 -16.53 0.91 10.35
C ALA A 51 -15.89 2.30 10.10
N ALA A 52 -14.64 2.50 10.55
CA ALA A 52 -13.88 3.70 10.24
C ALA A 52 -13.61 3.81 8.72
N PHE A 53 -13.23 2.74 8.05
CA PHE A 53 -13.02 2.72 6.60
C PHE A 53 -14.29 3.09 5.83
N GLU A 54 -15.42 2.49 6.18
CA GLU A 54 -16.70 2.81 5.56
C GLU A 54 -17.16 4.24 5.86
N ASN A 55 -16.93 4.75 7.10
CA ASN A 55 -17.17 6.14 7.43
C ASN A 55 -16.39 7.08 6.51
N ASN A 56 -15.10 6.83 6.32
CA ASN A 56 -14.23 7.67 5.50
C ASN A 56 -14.72 7.74 4.04
N ILE A 57 -15.16 6.62 3.50
CA ILE A 57 -15.76 6.59 2.15
C ILE A 57 -17.05 7.43 2.11
N ARG A 58 -17.95 7.29 3.12
CA ARG A 58 -19.20 8.06 3.17
C ARG A 58 -18.96 9.55 3.34
N GLN A 59 -18.00 9.96 4.18
CA GLN A 59 -17.61 11.36 4.30
C GLN A 59 -17.12 11.94 2.97
N LEU A 60 -16.31 11.15 2.25
CA LEU A 60 -15.85 11.56 0.93
C LEU A 60 -17.00 11.64 -0.10
N GLN A 61 -17.94 10.69 -0.09
CA GLN A 61 -19.14 10.73 -0.94
C GLN A 61 -19.96 12.00 -0.67
N THR A 62 -20.15 12.36 0.60
CA THR A 62 -20.83 13.60 1.00
C THR A 62 -20.08 14.82 0.48
N ARG A 63 -18.75 14.88 0.64
CA ARG A 63 -17.91 15.98 0.17
C ARG A 63 -17.98 16.17 -1.35
N LEU A 64 -18.00 15.08 -2.10
CA LEU A 64 -18.08 15.12 -3.58
C LEU A 64 -19.50 15.44 -4.09
N ALA A 65 -20.53 15.27 -3.27
CA ALA A 65 -21.92 15.57 -3.59
C ALA A 65 -22.41 14.97 -4.95
N GLY A 66 -21.88 13.79 -5.31
CA GLY A 66 -22.23 13.12 -6.59
C GLY A 66 -21.60 13.74 -7.84
N LYS A 67 -20.81 14.81 -7.74
CA LYS A 67 -20.20 15.50 -8.90
C LYS A 67 -19.01 14.75 -9.50
N SER A 68 -18.37 13.89 -8.73
CA SER A 68 -17.20 13.09 -9.15
C SER A 68 -17.29 11.69 -8.62
N GLN A 69 -16.78 10.72 -9.39
CA GLN A 69 -16.70 9.33 -8.96
C GLN A 69 -15.50 9.12 -8.01
N ILE A 70 -15.57 8.07 -7.22
CA ILE A 70 -14.45 7.61 -6.38
C ILE A 70 -13.82 6.39 -7.02
N CYS A 71 -12.51 6.40 -7.21
CA CYS A 71 -11.71 5.19 -7.39
C CYS A 71 -10.92 4.93 -6.11
N ALA A 72 -11.37 3.99 -5.28
CA ALA A 72 -10.71 3.63 -4.04
C ALA A 72 -9.36 2.99 -4.33
N VAL A 73 -8.26 3.64 -3.97
CA VAL A 73 -6.91 3.11 -4.23
C VAL A 73 -6.54 2.13 -3.13
N MET A 74 -6.46 0.85 -3.50
CA MET A 74 -6.22 -0.28 -2.61
C MET A 74 -4.92 -1.04 -2.93
N LYS A 75 -3.95 -0.38 -3.54
CA LYS A 75 -2.61 -0.94 -3.82
C LYS A 75 -1.88 -1.32 -2.53
N ALA A 76 -0.82 -2.12 -2.64
CA ALA A 76 -0.01 -2.62 -1.53
C ALA A 76 -0.87 -3.32 -0.47
N ASP A 77 -1.75 -4.22 -0.94
CA ASP A 77 -2.70 -4.96 -0.10
C ASP A 77 -3.58 -4.03 0.75
N ALA A 78 -4.23 -3.04 0.07
CA ALA A 78 -4.99 -1.97 0.70
C ALA A 78 -4.14 -1.18 1.71
N TYR A 79 -2.95 -0.73 1.29
CA TYR A 79 -2.00 -0.04 2.17
C TYR A 79 -1.68 -0.83 3.44
N GLY A 80 -1.50 -2.15 3.31
CA GLY A 80 -1.25 -3.05 4.43
C GLY A 80 -2.50 -3.41 5.27
N HIS A 81 -3.65 -2.81 5.00
CA HIS A 81 -4.88 -3.08 5.77
C HIS A 81 -5.56 -4.42 5.40
N GLY A 82 -5.12 -5.06 4.32
CA GLY A 82 -5.71 -6.31 3.82
C GLY A 82 -6.85 -6.07 2.83
N ILE A 83 -6.51 -6.13 1.53
CA ILE A 83 -7.47 -5.89 0.45
C ILE A 83 -8.66 -6.85 0.52
N ALA A 84 -8.41 -8.11 0.87
CA ALA A 84 -9.45 -9.11 1.03
C ALA A 84 -10.46 -8.80 2.15
N LEU A 85 -10.03 -8.04 3.18
CA LEU A 85 -10.87 -7.63 4.30
C LEU A 85 -11.75 -6.42 3.95
N LEU A 86 -11.22 -5.49 3.12
CA LEU A 86 -11.86 -4.20 2.87
C LEU A 86 -12.64 -4.11 1.54
N VAL A 87 -12.40 -4.99 0.56
CA VAL A 87 -13.20 -5.03 -0.68
C VAL A 87 -14.71 -5.16 -0.41
N PRO A 88 -15.20 -5.98 0.54
CA PRO A 88 -16.62 -6.02 0.87
C PRO A 88 -17.20 -4.66 1.31
N SER A 89 -16.41 -3.83 2.01
CA SER A 89 -16.81 -2.47 2.42
C SER A 89 -16.88 -1.52 1.22
N VAL A 90 -15.97 -1.64 0.26
CA VAL A 90 -16.01 -0.87 -0.99
C VAL A 90 -17.29 -1.21 -1.79
N ILE A 91 -17.65 -2.49 -1.84
CA ILE A 91 -18.91 -2.94 -2.48
C ILE A 91 -20.12 -2.38 -1.73
N ALA A 92 -20.15 -2.51 -0.40
CA ALA A 92 -21.26 -2.06 0.44
C ALA A 92 -21.49 -0.54 0.40
N THR A 93 -20.41 0.24 0.19
CA THR A 93 -20.48 1.70 0.04
C THR A 93 -20.78 2.17 -1.39
N GLY A 94 -20.93 1.24 -2.34
CA GLY A 94 -21.29 1.55 -3.73
C GLY A 94 -20.20 2.27 -4.52
N VAL A 95 -18.93 2.18 -4.13
CA VAL A 95 -17.82 2.78 -4.87
C VAL A 95 -17.64 2.09 -6.22
N PRO A 96 -17.64 2.83 -7.35
CA PRO A 96 -17.68 2.23 -8.68
C PRO A 96 -16.35 1.74 -9.22
N CYS A 97 -15.22 2.15 -8.60
CA CYS A 97 -13.87 1.88 -9.08
C CYS A 97 -12.92 1.50 -7.94
N ILE A 98 -12.07 0.50 -8.18
CA ILE A 98 -10.93 0.16 -7.32
C ILE A 98 -9.63 0.32 -8.12
N GLY A 99 -8.64 0.98 -7.51
CA GLY A 99 -7.28 1.13 -8.04
C GLY A 99 -6.30 0.20 -7.35
N VAL A 100 -5.58 -0.64 -8.12
CA VAL A 100 -4.61 -1.62 -7.63
C VAL A 100 -3.26 -1.48 -8.30
N ALA A 101 -2.23 -2.16 -7.80
CA ALA A 101 -0.89 -2.13 -8.39
C ALA A 101 -0.44 -3.50 -8.95
N SER A 102 -1.02 -4.61 -8.51
CA SER A 102 -0.57 -5.96 -8.89
C SER A 102 -1.70 -6.83 -9.44
N ASN A 103 -1.32 -7.92 -10.13
CA ASN A 103 -2.27 -8.91 -10.61
C ASN A 103 -2.90 -9.71 -9.46
N GLU A 104 -2.16 -9.91 -8.38
CA GLU A 104 -2.66 -10.61 -7.20
C GLU A 104 -3.77 -9.80 -6.51
N GLU A 105 -3.56 -8.49 -6.35
CA GLU A 105 -4.61 -7.61 -5.83
C GLU A 105 -5.86 -7.62 -6.73
N ALA A 106 -5.66 -7.60 -8.07
CA ALA A 106 -6.75 -7.68 -9.04
C ALA A 106 -7.53 -9.01 -8.91
N ARG A 107 -6.83 -10.12 -8.72
CA ARG A 107 -7.43 -11.45 -8.48
C ARG A 107 -8.32 -11.40 -7.24
N ILE A 108 -7.77 -10.94 -6.11
CA ILE A 108 -8.48 -10.86 -4.83
C ILE A 108 -9.73 -9.97 -4.96
N VAL A 109 -9.62 -8.80 -5.58
CA VAL A 109 -10.74 -7.89 -5.81
C VAL A 109 -11.88 -8.59 -6.56
N ARG A 110 -11.56 -9.33 -7.63
CA ARG A 110 -12.56 -10.07 -8.42
C ARG A 110 -13.15 -11.26 -7.66
N GLU A 111 -12.35 -12.01 -6.94
CA GLU A 111 -12.79 -13.13 -6.10
C GLU A 111 -13.70 -12.68 -4.95
N LYS A 112 -13.46 -11.49 -4.38
CA LYS A 112 -14.36 -10.88 -3.39
C LYS A 112 -15.66 -10.33 -3.98
N GLY A 113 -15.87 -10.49 -5.28
CA GLY A 113 -17.16 -10.20 -5.94
C GLY A 113 -17.29 -8.77 -6.50
N PHE A 114 -16.25 -7.95 -6.45
CA PHE A 114 -16.30 -6.61 -7.04
C PHE A 114 -16.45 -6.67 -8.56
N LYS A 115 -17.52 -6.10 -9.11
CA LYS A 115 -17.84 -6.09 -10.54
C LYS A 115 -17.58 -4.75 -11.22
N GLY A 116 -17.27 -3.71 -10.42
CA GLY A 116 -17.00 -2.36 -10.91
C GLY A 116 -15.69 -2.24 -11.71
N ARG A 117 -15.33 -1.01 -12.04
CA ARG A 117 -14.08 -0.70 -12.73
C ARG A 117 -12.89 -1.08 -11.87
N LEU A 118 -11.90 -1.70 -12.49
CA LEU A 118 -10.65 -2.06 -11.85
C LEU A 118 -9.51 -1.44 -12.65
N MET A 119 -8.75 -0.55 -12.01
CA MET A 119 -7.71 0.24 -12.67
C MET A 119 -6.35 -0.08 -12.05
N ARG A 120 -5.33 -0.28 -12.88
CA ARG A 120 -3.94 -0.27 -12.40
C ARG A 120 -3.44 1.16 -12.29
N VAL A 121 -2.88 1.50 -11.11
CA VAL A 121 -2.43 2.88 -10.79
C VAL A 121 -0.94 3.10 -11.02
N ARG A 122 -0.27 2.20 -11.72
CA ARG A 122 1.13 2.30 -12.18
C ARG A 122 1.32 1.68 -13.55
N THR A 123 2.42 1.97 -14.21
CA THR A 123 2.81 1.26 -15.43
C THR A 123 3.13 -0.20 -15.11
N ALA A 124 2.67 -1.12 -15.95
CA ALA A 124 2.89 -2.56 -15.85
C ALA A 124 3.85 -3.07 -16.91
N THR A 125 4.51 -4.19 -16.65
CA THR A 125 5.22 -4.94 -17.69
C THR A 125 4.22 -5.64 -18.63
N LEU A 126 4.67 -6.06 -19.82
CA LEU A 126 3.81 -6.79 -20.75
C LEU A 126 3.33 -8.14 -20.20
N ASP A 127 4.12 -8.79 -19.35
CA ASP A 127 3.73 -10.04 -18.71
C ASP A 127 2.66 -9.83 -17.65
N GLU A 128 2.75 -8.74 -16.89
CA GLU A 128 1.68 -8.34 -15.97
C GLU A 128 0.38 -8.04 -16.73
N ILE A 129 0.45 -7.29 -17.84
CA ILE A 129 -0.72 -6.99 -18.68
C ILE A 129 -1.33 -8.29 -19.20
N ARG A 130 -0.51 -9.23 -19.72
CA ARG A 130 -0.96 -10.54 -20.20
C ARG A 130 -1.73 -11.30 -19.12
N GLY A 131 -1.19 -11.38 -17.91
CA GLY A 131 -1.83 -12.03 -16.78
C GLY A 131 -3.11 -11.34 -16.30
N ALA A 132 -3.21 -10.02 -16.51
CA ALA A 132 -4.33 -9.20 -16.06
C ALA A 132 -5.53 -9.17 -17.03
N LEU A 133 -5.37 -9.56 -18.28
CA LEU A 133 -6.44 -9.51 -19.29
C LEU A 133 -7.73 -10.25 -18.85
N ARG A 134 -7.60 -11.31 -18.07
CA ARG A 134 -8.75 -12.06 -17.51
C ARG A 134 -9.55 -11.31 -16.45
N TYR A 135 -8.95 -10.30 -15.81
CA TYR A 135 -9.59 -9.50 -14.75
C TYR A 135 -10.31 -8.26 -15.30
N ASN A 136 -10.24 -8.02 -16.61
CA ASN A 136 -10.80 -6.83 -17.26
C ASN A 136 -10.33 -5.54 -16.56
N MET A 137 -9.00 -5.43 -16.38
CA MET A 137 -8.36 -4.30 -15.73
C MET A 137 -8.07 -3.20 -16.75
N GLU A 138 -8.27 -1.95 -16.34
CA GLU A 138 -7.88 -0.76 -17.10
C GLU A 138 -6.43 -0.42 -16.78
N GLU A 139 -5.55 -0.38 -17.78
CA GLU A 139 -4.12 -0.22 -17.59
C GLU A 139 -3.69 1.24 -17.74
N LEU A 140 -2.72 1.68 -16.92
CA LEU A 140 -2.09 2.98 -17.08
C LEU A 140 -0.96 2.89 -18.11
N VAL A 141 -1.04 3.71 -19.15
CA VAL A 141 -0.07 3.77 -20.24
C VAL A 141 0.37 5.21 -20.46
N GLY A 142 1.66 5.45 -20.58
CA GLY A 142 2.24 6.78 -20.79
C GLY A 142 3.50 6.74 -21.67
N ASN A 143 3.59 5.74 -22.56
CA ASN A 143 4.70 5.59 -23.50
C ASN A 143 4.21 4.91 -24.80
N LEU A 144 4.55 5.48 -25.94
CA LEU A 144 4.06 4.98 -27.23
C LEU A 144 4.58 3.59 -27.60
N ALA A 145 5.85 3.30 -27.34
CA ALA A 145 6.42 1.97 -27.63
C ALA A 145 5.76 0.89 -26.77
N HIS A 146 5.54 1.19 -25.48
CA HIS A 146 4.82 0.32 -24.56
C HIS A 146 3.36 0.13 -25.00
N ALA A 147 2.67 1.18 -25.42
CA ALA A 147 1.31 1.13 -25.92
C ALA A 147 1.19 0.20 -27.16
N ARG A 148 2.11 0.33 -28.12
CA ARG A 148 2.16 -0.54 -29.31
C ARG A 148 2.29 -2.02 -28.92
N ALA A 149 3.22 -2.32 -28.02
CA ALA A 149 3.44 -3.69 -27.55
C ALA A 149 2.23 -4.25 -26.78
N ALA A 150 1.62 -3.44 -25.91
CA ALA A 150 0.43 -3.82 -25.16
C ALA A 150 -0.80 -4.02 -26.07
N GLY A 151 -0.98 -3.16 -27.07
CA GLY A 151 -2.04 -3.31 -28.07
C GLY A 151 -1.89 -4.58 -28.91
N ALA A 152 -0.69 -4.85 -29.40
CA ALA A 152 -0.39 -6.08 -30.13
C ALA A 152 -0.60 -7.34 -29.29
N LEU A 153 -0.20 -7.28 -28.00
CA LEU A 153 -0.47 -8.35 -27.04
C LEU A 153 -1.96 -8.61 -26.85
N ALA A 154 -2.77 -7.57 -26.69
CA ALA A 154 -4.20 -7.67 -26.53
C ALA A 154 -4.87 -8.28 -27.77
N GLN A 155 -4.51 -7.80 -28.97
CA GLN A 155 -5.01 -8.34 -30.25
C GLN A 155 -4.68 -9.82 -30.42
N LYS A 156 -3.44 -10.24 -30.11
CA LYS A 156 -3.04 -11.66 -30.14
C LYS A 156 -3.89 -12.55 -29.25
N GLN A 157 -4.48 -11.97 -28.19
CA GLN A 157 -5.38 -12.66 -27.26
C GLN A 157 -6.87 -12.48 -27.64
N GLY A 158 -7.18 -11.90 -28.79
CA GLY A 158 -8.56 -11.61 -29.22
C GLY A 158 -9.27 -10.60 -28.32
N LYS A 159 -8.53 -9.69 -27.67
CA LYS A 159 -9.06 -8.71 -26.72
C LYS A 159 -8.72 -7.27 -27.09
N THR A 160 -9.47 -6.35 -26.52
CA THR A 160 -9.16 -4.92 -26.53
C THR A 160 -8.80 -4.49 -25.12
N LEU A 161 -7.62 -3.92 -24.95
CA LEU A 161 -7.14 -3.42 -23.66
C LEU A 161 -7.67 -2.00 -23.42
N ARG A 162 -8.39 -1.81 -22.33
CA ARG A 162 -8.84 -0.50 -21.88
C ARG A 162 -7.67 0.20 -21.20
N ILE A 163 -7.42 1.46 -21.56
CA ILE A 163 -6.28 2.20 -21.03
C ILE A 163 -6.67 3.59 -20.52
N HIS A 164 -5.93 4.04 -19.50
CA HIS A 164 -5.82 5.42 -19.11
C HIS A 164 -4.48 5.98 -19.61
N LEU A 165 -4.52 7.07 -20.37
CA LEU A 165 -3.31 7.75 -20.78
C LEU A 165 -2.80 8.64 -19.65
N GLY A 166 -1.57 8.39 -19.21
CA GLY A 166 -0.86 9.28 -18.30
C GLY A 166 -0.21 10.45 -19.01
N LEU A 167 -0.42 11.67 -18.50
CA LEU A 167 0.27 12.89 -18.89
C LEU A 167 1.19 13.37 -17.78
N ASN A 168 2.37 13.90 -18.12
CA ASN A 168 3.34 14.44 -17.16
C ASN A 168 3.05 15.91 -16.78
N SER A 169 1.80 16.30 -16.72
CA SER A 169 1.37 17.68 -16.58
C SER A 169 1.82 18.37 -15.28
N SER A 170 2.10 17.60 -14.24
CA SER A 170 2.60 18.12 -12.95
C SER A 170 4.10 17.94 -12.75
N GLY A 171 4.83 17.48 -13.76
CA GLY A 171 6.28 17.32 -13.69
C GLY A 171 6.78 16.17 -12.81
N MET A 172 5.94 15.21 -12.46
CA MET A 172 6.36 14.05 -11.65
C MET A 172 7.35 13.13 -12.36
N SER A 173 7.34 13.09 -13.69
CA SER A 173 8.26 12.32 -14.56
C SER A 173 8.33 10.83 -14.23
N ARG A 174 7.17 10.21 -13.97
CA ARG A 174 7.07 8.81 -13.53
C ARG A 174 6.31 7.90 -14.49
N ASN A 175 5.11 8.29 -14.96
CA ASN A 175 4.23 7.40 -15.71
C ASN A 175 3.59 8.05 -16.95
N GLY A 176 3.87 9.30 -17.27
CA GLY A 176 3.12 10.06 -18.26
C GLY A 176 3.97 10.57 -19.43
N LEU A 177 3.30 10.83 -20.57
CA LEU A 177 3.87 11.52 -21.71
C LEU A 177 4.15 12.99 -21.39
N GLU A 178 5.27 13.51 -21.89
CA GLU A 178 5.67 14.90 -21.73
C GLU A 178 5.02 15.78 -22.83
N MET A 179 3.85 16.29 -22.54
CA MET A 179 3.04 17.07 -23.48
C MET A 179 3.59 18.49 -23.77
N ALA A 180 4.55 18.97 -22.99
CA ALA A 180 5.22 20.24 -23.25
C ALA A 180 6.11 20.19 -24.51
N THR A 181 6.52 18.98 -24.94
CA THR A 181 7.34 18.79 -26.13
C THR A 181 6.48 18.41 -27.35
N GLU A 182 6.95 18.79 -28.55
CA GLU A 182 6.30 18.39 -29.80
C GLU A 182 6.29 16.86 -29.96
N GLN A 183 7.40 16.20 -29.63
CA GLN A 183 7.48 14.73 -29.69
C GLN A 183 6.44 14.08 -28.77
N GLY A 184 6.26 14.57 -27.54
CA GLY A 184 5.26 14.03 -26.62
C GLY A 184 3.83 14.21 -27.13
N ARG A 185 3.52 15.33 -27.78
CA ARG A 185 2.23 15.56 -28.45
C ARG A 185 2.00 14.60 -29.61
N GLN A 186 2.99 14.39 -30.46
CA GLN A 186 2.92 13.42 -31.56
C GLN A 186 2.77 11.99 -31.05
N ASP A 187 3.52 11.64 -30.01
CA ASP A 187 3.40 10.32 -29.36
C ASP A 187 1.99 10.11 -28.78
N ALA A 188 1.40 11.12 -28.16
CA ALA A 188 0.03 11.06 -27.62
C ALA A 188 -1.01 10.80 -28.73
N LEU A 189 -0.94 11.55 -29.85
CA LEU A 189 -1.81 11.38 -31.03
C LEU A 189 -1.66 9.98 -31.65
N ALA A 190 -0.44 9.48 -31.72
CA ALA A 190 -0.16 8.13 -32.20
C ALA A 190 -0.65 7.04 -31.23
N LEU A 191 -0.50 7.26 -29.93
CA LEU A 191 -0.88 6.29 -28.88
C LEU A 191 -2.39 6.05 -28.85
N VAL A 192 -3.21 7.09 -28.91
CA VAL A 192 -4.66 6.96 -28.84
C VAL A 192 -5.27 6.24 -30.04
N LYS A 193 -4.52 6.12 -31.13
CA LYS A 193 -4.89 5.41 -32.36
C LYS A 193 -4.36 3.98 -32.44
N GLN A 194 -3.65 3.49 -31.38
CA GLN A 194 -3.05 2.16 -31.45
C GLN A 194 -4.10 1.05 -31.52
N PRO A 195 -4.00 0.13 -32.51
CA PRO A 195 -4.87 -1.04 -32.57
C PRO A 195 -4.80 -1.90 -31.30
N GLY A 196 -5.91 -2.51 -30.91
CA GLY A 196 -5.99 -3.35 -29.70
C GLY A 196 -6.10 -2.56 -28.40
N LEU A 197 -6.05 -1.22 -28.44
CA LEU A 197 -6.27 -0.35 -27.29
C LEU A 197 -7.61 0.39 -27.41
N LYS A 198 -8.21 0.69 -26.24
CA LYS A 198 -9.35 1.56 -26.10
C LYS A 198 -9.07 2.58 -25.01
N LEU A 199 -8.90 3.84 -25.38
CA LEU A 199 -8.77 4.94 -24.42
C LEU A 199 -10.10 5.10 -23.66
N VAL A 200 -10.04 5.02 -22.32
CA VAL A 200 -11.20 5.20 -21.43
C VAL A 200 -10.99 6.34 -20.43
N GLY A 201 -9.78 6.87 -20.32
CA GLY A 201 -9.49 8.02 -19.48
C GLY A 201 -8.14 8.65 -19.77
N ILE A 202 -7.98 9.87 -19.27
CA ILE A 202 -6.71 10.61 -19.29
C ILE A 202 -6.43 11.06 -17.85
N MET A 203 -5.18 10.95 -17.41
CA MET A 203 -4.84 11.25 -16.03
C MET A 203 -3.48 11.92 -15.90
N THR A 204 -3.32 12.65 -14.81
CA THR A 204 -2.02 13.03 -14.24
C THR A 204 -1.97 12.66 -12.77
N HIS A 205 -0.82 12.83 -12.12
CA HIS A 205 -0.66 12.67 -10.68
C HIS A 205 0.21 13.80 -10.14
N PHE A 206 -0.24 14.45 -9.09
CA PHE A 206 0.46 15.60 -8.52
C PHE A 206 1.72 15.17 -7.77
N ALA A 207 2.79 15.94 -7.95
CA ALA A 207 4.12 15.61 -7.41
C ALA A 207 4.30 16.05 -5.97
N VAL A 208 3.60 17.13 -5.55
CA VAL A 208 3.76 17.80 -4.27
C VAL A 208 2.39 17.95 -3.59
N GLU A 209 2.36 17.90 -2.27
CA GLU A 209 1.20 18.19 -1.44
C GLU A 209 1.21 19.70 -1.06
N ASP A 210 1.06 20.52 -2.08
CA ASP A 210 0.94 21.99 -2.00
C ASP A 210 -0.19 22.43 -2.93
N ALA A 211 -1.11 23.25 -2.43
CA ALA A 211 -2.32 23.61 -3.16
C ALA A 211 -2.02 24.45 -4.43
N ASP A 212 -1.01 25.29 -4.40
CA ASP A 212 -0.66 26.14 -5.55
C ASP A 212 0.08 25.34 -6.62
N ASP A 213 0.95 24.40 -6.22
CA ASP A 213 1.58 23.45 -7.14
C ASP A 213 0.53 22.55 -7.80
N VAL A 214 -0.43 22.04 -7.03
CA VAL A 214 -1.57 21.25 -7.55
C VAL A 214 -2.38 22.06 -8.57
N ARG A 215 -2.69 23.34 -8.31
CA ARG A 215 -3.41 24.20 -9.25
C ARG A 215 -2.65 24.42 -10.55
N LYS A 216 -1.31 24.62 -10.48
CA LYS A 216 -0.45 24.75 -11.67
C LYS A 216 -0.48 23.45 -12.50
N GLY A 217 -0.26 22.30 -11.86
CA GLY A 217 -0.32 21.01 -12.53
C GLY A 217 -1.71 20.69 -13.11
N LEU A 218 -2.78 21.10 -12.43
CA LEU A 218 -4.16 20.97 -12.89
C LEU A 218 -4.44 21.83 -14.12
N ALA A 219 -3.97 23.07 -14.14
CA ALA A 219 -4.12 23.97 -15.30
C ALA A 219 -3.44 23.37 -16.54
N ALA A 220 -2.19 22.92 -16.39
CA ALA A 220 -1.46 22.25 -17.46
C ALA A 220 -2.17 20.95 -17.90
N PHE A 221 -2.71 20.15 -16.97
CA PHE A 221 -3.45 18.95 -17.30
C PHE A 221 -4.73 19.24 -18.10
N LYS A 222 -5.49 20.24 -17.70
CA LYS A 222 -6.71 20.64 -18.42
C LYS A 222 -6.38 21.09 -19.85
N GLU A 223 -5.36 21.94 -20.03
CA GLU A 223 -4.90 22.39 -21.34
C GLU A 223 -4.45 21.21 -22.21
N GLN A 224 -3.55 20.39 -21.71
CA GLN A 224 -2.95 19.27 -22.45
C GLN A 224 -3.97 18.18 -22.79
N SER A 225 -4.87 17.85 -21.88
CA SER A 225 -5.94 16.86 -22.14
C SER A 225 -6.95 17.40 -23.15
N GLN A 226 -7.34 18.68 -23.08
CA GLN A 226 -8.23 19.30 -24.06
C GLN A 226 -7.57 19.34 -25.43
N TRP A 227 -6.29 19.75 -25.51
CA TRP A 227 -5.54 19.74 -26.76
C TRP A 227 -5.56 18.35 -27.42
N LEU A 228 -5.32 17.29 -26.65
CA LEU A 228 -5.35 15.93 -27.17
C LEU A 228 -6.74 15.51 -27.65
N ILE A 229 -7.78 15.82 -26.89
CA ILE A 229 -9.18 15.52 -27.24
C ILE A 229 -9.52 16.15 -28.61
N ASP A 230 -9.20 17.42 -28.78
CA ASP A 230 -9.51 18.18 -29.99
C ASP A 230 -8.72 17.66 -31.21
N HIS A 231 -7.40 17.50 -31.09
CA HIS A 231 -6.54 17.09 -32.20
C HIS A 231 -6.66 15.60 -32.57
N ALA A 232 -7.09 14.76 -31.66
CA ALA A 232 -7.33 13.36 -31.95
C ALA A 232 -8.80 13.05 -32.31
N GLY A 233 -9.70 14.05 -32.24
CA GLY A 233 -11.13 13.92 -32.52
C GLY A 233 -11.82 12.98 -31.50
N LEU A 234 -11.44 13.03 -30.24
CA LEU A 234 -11.97 12.15 -29.21
C LEU A 234 -13.31 12.67 -28.67
N ASP A 235 -14.23 11.75 -28.38
CA ASP A 235 -15.50 12.06 -27.71
C ASP A 235 -15.25 12.24 -26.21
N ARG A 236 -15.25 13.50 -25.72
CA ARG A 236 -15.05 13.84 -24.31
C ARG A 236 -16.00 13.10 -23.36
N SER A 237 -17.23 12.84 -23.78
CA SER A 237 -18.25 12.18 -22.96
C SER A 237 -17.93 10.71 -22.64
N LYS A 238 -17.05 10.09 -23.41
CA LYS A 238 -16.60 8.70 -23.25
C LYS A 238 -15.29 8.56 -22.46
N LEU A 239 -14.72 9.69 -22.00
CA LEU A 239 -13.44 9.73 -21.30
C LEU A 239 -13.63 10.12 -19.84
N THR A 240 -12.89 9.48 -18.96
CA THR A 240 -12.75 9.87 -17.55
C THR A 240 -11.49 10.70 -17.38
N LEU A 241 -11.61 12.00 -17.08
CA LEU A 241 -10.48 12.83 -16.69
C LEU A 241 -10.29 12.76 -15.17
N HIS A 242 -9.07 12.49 -14.71
CA HIS A 242 -8.83 12.35 -13.28
C HIS A 242 -7.38 12.73 -12.91
N ALA A 243 -7.24 13.50 -11.83
CA ALA A 243 -5.96 14.01 -11.34
C ALA A 243 -5.80 13.81 -9.82
N ALA A 244 -6.84 14.12 -9.04
CA ALA A 244 -6.77 14.25 -7.60
C ALA A 244 -6.37 12.96 -6.87
N ASN A 245 -5.30 13.04 -6.07
CA ASN A 245 -4.95 12.14 -4.98
C ASN A 245 -5.71 12.51 -3.70
N SER A 246 -5.34 11.97 -2.54
CA SER A 246 -5.96 12.30 -1.24
C SER A 246 -5.85 13.77 -0.90
N PHE A 247 -4.65 14.35 -0.97
CA PHE A 247 -4.39 15.76 -0.68
C PHE A 247 -5.21 16.68 -1.60
N ALA A 248 -5.09 16.53 -2.92
CA ALA A 248 -5.81 17.35 -3.87
C ALA A 248 -7.34 17.21 -3.76
N THR A 249 -7.82 16.03 -3.35
CA THR A 249 -9.26 15.82 -3.09
C THR A 249 -9.76 16.65 -1.90
N LEU A 250 -8.93 16.85 -0.88
CA LEU A 250 -9.28 17.64 0.30
C LEU A 250 -9.09 19.14 0.08
N GLU A 251 -7.94 19.53 -0.46
CA GLU A 251 -7.45 20.93 -0.48
C GLU A 251 -7.76 21.68 -1.77
N VAL A 252 -7.99 20.99 -2.89
CA VAL A 252 -8.16 21.61 -4.21
C VAL A 252 -9.40 21.04 -4.91
N PRO A 253 -10.62 21.43 -4.51
CA PRO A 253 -11.88 20.86 -5.05
C PRO A 253 -12.02 20.95 -6.57
N GLU A 254 -11.43 21.96 -7.21
CA GLU A 254 -11.40 22.09 -8.67
C GLU A 254 -10.62 21.00 -9.39
N SER A 255 -9.85 20.18 -8.66
CA SER A 255 -9.11 19.02 -9.16
C SER A 255 -9.93 17.73 -9.22
N HIS A 256 -11.14 17.70 -8.68
CA HIS A 256 -11.98 16.50 -8.61
C HIS A 256 -12.27 15.92 -9.99
N LEU A 257 -12.57 16.76 -10.99
CA LEU A 257 -12.88 16.36 -12.36
C LEU A 257 -13.96 15.26 -12.39
N ASP A 258 -13.83 14.26 -13.28
CA ASP A 258 -14.80 13.17 -13.37
C ASP A 258 -14.62 12.12 -12.26
N MET A 259 -13.40 11.98 -11.72
CA MET A 259 -13.08 10.94 -10.72
C MET A 259 -11.89 11.34 -9.84
N VAL A 260 -12.01 11.11 -8.54
CA VAL A 260 -10.90 11.21 -7.58
C VAL A 260 -10.31 9.85 -7.26
N ARG A 261 -9.03 9.80 -6.88
CA ARG A 261 -8.29 8.56 -6.56
C ARG A 261 -7.69 8.64 -5.14
N PRO A 262 -8.54 8.66 -4.10
CA PRO A 262 -8.06 8.67 -2.73
C PRO A 262 -7.35 7.35 -2.39
N GLY A 263 -6.17 7.48 -1.79
CA GLY A 263 -5.45 6.39 -1.12
C GLY A 263 -5.51 6.62 0.38
N GLY A 264 -4.50 7.31 0.96
CA GLY A 264 -4.42 7.56 2.39
C GLY A 264 -5.72 8.05 3.04
N LEU A 265 -6.45 8.93 2.37
CA LEU A 265 -7.71 9.50 2.87
C LEU A 265 -8.73 8.43 3.32
N ILE A 266 -8.94 7.37 2.55
CA ILE A 266 -9.92 6.33 2.91
C ILE A 266 -9.44 5.44 4.06
N TYR A 267 -8.16 5.49 4.41
CA TYR A 267 -7.58 4.81 5.58
C TYR A 267 -7.40 5.75 6.78
N GLY A 268 -7.86 7.00 6.66
CA GLY A 268 -7.72 8.01 7.69
C GLY A 268 -6.30 8.58 7.81
N ASP A 269 -5.49 8.41 6.79
CA ASP A 269 -4.17 9.02 6.66
C ASP A 269 -4.36 10.42 6.08
N THR A 270 -4.63 11.38 6.98
CA THR A 270 -4.96 12.78 6.67
C THR A 270 -4.30 13.71 7.66
N VAL A 271 -4.29 14.99 7.32
CA VAL A 271 -3.87 16.03 8.27
C VAL A 271 -4.84 16.11 9.46
N PRO A 272 -4.36 16.49 10.65
CA PRO A 272 -5.19 16.50 11.90
C PRO A 272 -6.46 17.36 11.82
N SER A 273 -6.52 18.35 10.94
CA SER A 273 -7.69 19.21 10.75
C SER A 273 -8.93 18.50 10.19
N TYR A 274 -8.75 17.34 9.56
CA TYR A 274 -9.84 16.56 8.97
C TYR A 274 -10.33 15.45 9.92
N THR A 275 -10.87 15.84 11.05
CA THR A 275 -11.25 14.93 12.16
C THR A 275 -12.42 13.99 11.82
N GLU A 276 -13.20 14.29 10.78
CA GLU A 276 -14.27 13.44 10.27
C GLU A 276 -13.77 12.13 9.66
N TYR A 277 -12.49 12.09 9.20
CA TYR A 277 -11.84 10.88 8.70
C TYR A 277 -11.13 10.16 9.83
N ARG A 278 -11.51 8.90 10.04
CA ARG A 278 -11.06 8.09 11.16
C ARG A 278 -9.91 7.18 10.76
N ARG A 279 -8.94 7.01 11.67
CA ARG A 279 -7.86 6.03 11.51
C ARG A 279 -8.42 4.63 11.42
N VAL A 280 -7.98 3.87 10.41
CA VAL A 280 -8.46 2.50 10.15
C VAL A 280 -7.58 1.45 10.81
N MET A 281 -6.26 1.69 10.95
CA MET A 281 -5.32 0.74 11.52
C MET A 281 -4.85 1.16 12.91
N ALA A 282 -4.77 0.17 13.82
CA ALA A 282 -3.97 0.23 15.04
C ALA A 282 -2.96 -0.93 15.04
N PHE A 283 -1.75 -0.69 15.58
CA PHE A 283 -0.72 -1.72 15.74
C PHE A 283 -0.54 -2.05 17.22
N LYS A 284 -0.65 -3.33 17.56
CA LYS A 284 -0.76 -3.80 18.94
C LYS A 284 0.14 -5.01 19.23
N THR A 285 0.47 -5.17 20.51
CA THR A 285 1.13 -6.35 21.08
C THR A 285 0.64 -6.57 22.50
N ARG A 286 1.32 -7.45 23.25
CA ARG A 286 1.07 -7.68 24.68
C ARG A 286 2.39 -7.66 25.44
N VAL A 287 2.31 -7.36 26.74
CA VAL A 287 3.42 -7.54 27.65
C VAL A 287 3.71 -9.04 27.82
N ALA A 288 4.95 -9.47 27.54
CA ALA A 288 5.37 -10.85 27.77
C ALA A 288 5.80 -11.08 29.25
N SER A 289 6.55 -10.12 29.81
CA SER A 289 6.98 -10.14 31.22
C SER A 289 7.28 -8.74 31.69
N VAL A 290 7.26 -8.55 33.02
CA VAL A 290 7.76 -7.33 33.67
C VAL A 290 8.82 -7.76 34.68
N ASN A 291 9.99 -7.11 34.60
CA ASN A 291 11.12 -7.38 35.50
C ASN A 291 11.66 -6.09 36.11
N ALA A 292 12.11 -6.19 37.36
CA ALA A 292 12.77 -5.11 38.05
C ALA A 292 14.29 -5.17 37.76
N TYR A 293 14.86 -4.00 37.49
CA TYR A 293 16.28 -3.81 37.27
C TYR A 293 16.80 -2.62 38.07
N PRO A 294 17.96 -2.73 38.74
CA PRO A 294 18.52 -1.62 39.51
C PRO A 294 19.07 -0.49 38.64
N ALA A 295 19.16 0.68 39.23
CA ALA A 295 19.86 1.82 38.63
C ALA A 295 21.28 1.42 38.19
N GLY A 296 21.74 2.00 37.06
CA GLY A 296 23.03 1.70 36.47
C GLY A 296 23.04 0.50 35.50
N ASN A 297 21.99 -0.35 35.48
CA ASN A 297 21.87 -1.40 34.47
C ASN A 297 21.65 -0.81 33.10
N THR A 298 22.18 -1.48 32.07
CA THR A 298 22.01 -1.08 30.66
C THR A 298 20.95 -1.95 30.00
N VAL A 299 20.27 -1.39 28.97
CA VAL A 299 19.16 -2.04 28.28
C VAL A 299 19.53 -2.31 26.80
N GLY A 300 19.36 -3.57 26.39
CA GLY A 300 19.47 -4.00 24.99
C GLY A 300 20.89 -4.01 24.41
N TYR A 301 20.96 -4.26 23.10
CA TYR A 301 22.24 -4.29 22.35
C TYR A 301 22.95 -2.94 22.40
N ASP A 302 24.29 -3.01 22.37
CA ASP A 302 25.22 -1.87 22.38
C ASP A 302 25.07 -0.98 23.62
N ARG A 303 24.30 -1.41 24.64
CA ARG A 303 24.08 -0.69 25.89
C ARG A 303 23.69 0.78 25.68
N THR A 304 22.78 1.04 24.74
CA THR A 304 22.42 2.40 24.31
C THR A 304 21.55 3.17 25.29
N TYR A 305 21.10 2.51 26.38
CA TYR A 305 20.32 3.11 27.45
C TYR A 305 20.81 2.62 28.80
N THR A 306 21.00 3.53 29.76
CA THR A 306 21.35 3.20 31.15
C THR A 306 20.23 3.66 32.06
N LEU A 307 19.76 2.79 32.93
CA LEU A 307 18.70 3.09 33.90
C LEU A 307 19.21 4.11 34.91
N LYS A 308 18.47 5.21 35.06
CA LYS A 308 18.82 6.30 35.99
C LYS A 308 18.31 6.05 37.42
N ARG A 309 17.40 5.10 37.60
CA ARG A 309 16.76 4.69 38.85
C ARG A 309 16.42 3.19 38.76
N ASP A 310 16.07 2.60 39.90
CA ASP A 310 15.45 1.27 39.90
C ASP A 310 14.19 1.31 39.06
N SER A 311 14.07 0.42 38.11
CA SER A 311 13.04 0.48 37.06
C SER A 311 12.34 -0.84 36.85
N LEU A 312 11.05 -0.78 36.53
CA LEU A 312 10.26 -1.90 36.01
C LEU A 312 10.25 -1.82 34.48
N LEU A 313 10.80 -2.82 33.84
CA LEU A 313 10.82 -2.91 32.38
C LEU A 313 9.87 -4.01 31.90
N ALA A 314 8.95 -3.65 31.00
CA ALA A 314 8.12 -4.60 30.29
C ALA A 314 8.83 -5.06 29.01
N ASN A 315 8.85 -6.36 28.79
CA ASN A 315 9.30 -7.00 27.55
C ASN A 315 8.13 -7.17 26.60
N LEU A 316 8.26 -6.63 25.40
CA LEU A 316 7.30 -6.79 24.31
C LEU A 316 7.86 -7.81 23.32
N PRO A 317 7.13 -8.91 22.99
CA PRO A 317 7.64 -10.02 22.17
C PRO A 317 7.55 -9.68 20.67
N MET A 318 7.97 -8.50 20.26
CA MET A 318 7.98 -8.00 18.90
C MET A 318 9.08 -6.97 18.70
N GLY A 319 9.50 -6.77 17.46
CA GLY A 319 10.57 -5.84 17.14
C GLY A 319 10.62 -5.50 15.64
N TYR A 320 11.83 -5.34 15.08
CA TYR A 320 11.94 -4.90 13.70
C TYR A 320 11.50 -5.94 12.66
N SER A 321 11.43 -7.23 12.99
CA SER A 321 10.85 -8.26 12.10
C SER A 321 9.34 -8.10 11.95
N ASP A 322 8.71 -7.51 12.95
CA ASP A 322 7.28 -7.20 12.96
C ASP A 322 6.99 -5.79 12.40
N GLY A 323 8.04 -5.12 11.88
CA GLY A 323 7.95 -3.80 11.29
C GLY A 323 8.13 -2.63 12.27
N TYR A 324 8.37 -2.88 13.57
CA TYR A 324 8.70 -1.82 14.53
C TYR A 324 10.18 -1.45 14.40
N ARG A 325 10.47 -0.49 13.55
CA ARG A 325 11.82 -0.18 13.05
C ARG A 325 12.79 0.24 14.14
N ARG A 326 14.09 0.00 13.91
CA ARG A 326 15.15 0.43 14.83
C ARG A 326 15.24 1.95 15.07
N VAL A 327 14.65 2.76 14.21
CA VAL A 327 14.58 4.23 14.42
C VAL A 327 13.84 4.62 15.69
N PHE A 328 12.95 3.75 16.18
CA PHE A 328 12.22 3.95 17.44
C PHE A 328 13.04 3.70 18.70
N THR A 329 14.29 3.20 18.58
CA THR A 329 15.26 3.02 19.69
C THR A 329 15.38 4.29 20.51
N ASN A 330 15.08 4.25 21.81
CA ASN A 330 15.17 5.36 22.77
C ASN A 330 14.36 6.63 22.40
N LYS A 331 13.48 6.53 21.41
CA LYS A 331 12.66 7.65 20.90
C LYS A 331 11.19 7.35 20.91
N GLY A 332 10.82 6.09 20.68
CA GLY A 332 9.42 5.66 20.59
C GLY A 332 8.72 5.66 21.93
N PHE A 333 7.40 5.76 21.87
CA PHE A 333 6.50 5.51 22.98
C PHE A 333 5.48 4.45 22.59
N VAL A 334 4.96 3.76 23.58
CA VAL A 334 3.82 2.84 23.44
C VAL A 334 2.78 3.20 24.50
N LEU A 335 1.56 2.68 24.38
CA LEU A 335 0.54 2.83 25.42
C LEU A 335 0.36 1.51 26.15
N VAL A 336 0.39 1.58 27.48
CA VAL A 336 0.07 0.47 28.39
C VAL A 336 -0.89 1.00 29.44
N ASN A 337 -2.01 0.32 29.68
CA ASN A 337 -3.05 0.76 30.62
C ASN A 337 -3.49 2.22 30.41
N GLY A 338 -3.56 2.67 29.14
CA GLY A 338 -3.94 4.04 28.80
C GLY A 338 -2.88 5.10 29.08
N GLN A 339 -1.65 4.72 29.41
CA GLN A 339 -0.55 5.60 29.73
C GLN A 339 0.64 5.37 28.79
N ARG A 340 1.46 6.41 28.61
CA ARG A 340 2.63 6.38 27.72
C ARG A 340 3.83 5.77 28.44
N ALA A 341 4.43 4.73 27.83
CA ALA A 341 5.65 4.10 28.28
C ALA A 341 6.76 4.33 27.22
N PRO A 342 7.94 4.85 27.58
CA PRO A 342 9.03 5.07 26.63
C PRO A 342 9.69 3.75 26.23
N VAL A 343 10.08 3.64 24.97
CA VAL A 343 10.97 2.59 24.46
C VAL A 343 12.39 2.86 24.96
N VAL A 344 12.97 1.91 25.66
CA VAL A 344 14.30 2.01 26.25
C VAL A 344 15.21 0.91 25.72
N GLY A 345 16.41 1.30 25.31
CA GLY A 345 17.37 0.42 24.66
C GLY A 345 17.03 0.14 23.19
N LYS A 346 17.95 -0.57 22.52
CA LYS A 346 17.87 -0.83 21.09
C LYS A 346 16.75 -1.82 20.76
N VAL A 347 15.89 -1.46 19.83
CA VAL A 347 14.87 -2.39 19.29
C VAL A 347 15.58 -3.57 18.64
N SER A 348 15.26 -4.77 19.10
CA SER A 348 15.80 -6.04 18.63
C SER A 348 14.92 -6.65 17.53
N MET A 349 15.32 -7.80 17.00
CA MET A 349 14.54 -8.49 15.94
C MET A 349 13.12 -8.82 16.42
N ASN A 350 12.98 -9.43 17.60
CA ASN A 350 11.70 -9.91 18.14
C ASN A 350 11.47 -9.44 19.59
N THR A 351 12.14 -8.38 20.03
CA THR A 351 12.00 -7.85 21.40
C THR A 351 12.15 -6.35 21.41
N THR A 352 11.24 -5.69 22.11
CA THR A 352 11.30 -4.25 22.44
C THR A 352 11.10 -4.10 23.93
N MET A 353 11.94 -3.30 24.58
CA MET A 353 11.84 -3.01 26.01
C MET A 353 11.20 -1.64 26.23
N VAL A 354 10.28 -1.55 27.19
CA VAL A 354 9.64 -0.29 27.57
C VAL A 354 9.70 -0.11 29.08
N ASP A 355 9.93 1.13 29.52
CA ASP A 355 9.92 1.48 30.95
C ASP A 355 8.47 1.73 31.42
N VAL A 356 8.04 0.90 32.36
CA VAL A 356 6.68 0.95 32.94
C VAL A 356 6.70 1.28 34.44
N THR A 357 7.82 1.79 34.94
CA THR A 357 8.05 2.09 36.37
C THR A 357 6.93 2.96 36.95
N ASP A 358 6.47 3.94 36.19
CA ASP A 358 5.46 4.91 36.64
C ASP A 358 4.02 4.48 36.28
N ILE A 359 3.84 3.27 35.71
CA ILE A 359 2.53 2.75 35.34
C ILE A 359 2.15 1.60 36.26
N PRO A 360 1.30 1.84 37.27
CA PRO A 360 0.99 0.83 38.28
C PRO A 360 0.22 -0.36 37.65
N GLY A 361 0.51 -1.55 38.18
CA GLY A 361 -0.23 -2.76 37.88
C GLY A 361 0.01 -3.40 36.54
N VAL A 362 1.03 -2.96 35.78
CA VAL A 362 1.39 -3.60 34.49
C VAL A 362 1.88 -5.03 34.75
N LYS A 363 1.32 -5.97 33.97
CA LYS A 363 1.63 -7.40 34.09
C LYS A 363 1.63 -8.09 32.72
N ALA A 364 2.16 -9.30 32.69
CA ALA A 364 2.11 -10.15 31.53
C ALA A 364 0.67 -10.33 31.01
N GLY A 365 0.49 -10.24 29.69
CA GLY A 365 -0.79 -10.33 29.01
C GLY A 365 -1.48 -8.99 28.77
N ASP A 366 -1.07 -7.90 29.44
CA ASP A 366 -1.66 -6.57 29.21
C ASP A 366 -1.45 -6.12 27.76
N GLU A 367 -2.50 -5.52 27.17
CA GLU A 367 -2.44 -5.00 25.81
C GLU A 367 -1.55 -3.76 25.75
N VAL A 368 -0.72 -3.72 24.72
CA VAL A 368 0.16 -2.60 24.39
C VAL A 368 -0.20 -2.06 23.02
N VAL A 369 -0.38 -0.75 22.90
CA VAL A 369 -0.62 -0.07 21.62
C VAL A 369 0.66 0.61 21.16
N LEU A 370 1.17 0.19 20.00
CA LEU A 370 2.36 0.74 19.34
C LEU A 370 2.01 1.91 18.44
N PHE A 371 0.80 1.88 17.87
CA PHE A 371 0.21 2.94 17.06
C PHE A 371 -1.32 2.93 17.20
N GLY A 372 -1.92 4.09 17.42
CA GLY A 372 -3.36 4.25 17.62
C GLY A 372 -3.73 4.63 19.04
N LYS A 373 -4.96 4.30 19.46
CA LYS A 373 -5.55 4.76 20.73
C LYS A 373 -5.68 3.64 21.76
N GLN A 374 -5.50 4.01 23.04
CA GLN A 374 -5.86 3.20 24.19
C GLN A 374 -6.48 4.14 25.26
N GLY A 375 -7.79 4.02 25.49
CA GLY A 375 -8.53 4.98 26.28
C GLY A 375 -8.50 6.39 25.66
N GLN A 376 -8.03 7.37 26.42
CA GLN A 376 -7.87 8.76 25.95
C GLN A 376 -6.49 9.04 25.36
N ALA A 377 -5.53 8.15 25.57
CA ALA A 377 -4.18 8.31 25.06
C ALA A 377 -4.07 7.83 23.60
N GLU A 378 -3.15 8.45 22.84
CA GLU A 378 -2.90 8.13 21.45
C GLU A 378 -1.41 8.20 21.13
N ILE A 379 -0.93 7.27 20.29
CA ILE A 379 0.30 7.41 19.53
C ILE A 379 -0.12 7.87 18.15
N THR A 380 0.22 9.12 17.82
CA THR A 380 -0.31 9.82 16.65
C THR A 380 0.49 9.56 15.39
N GLN A 381 -0.09 9.89 14.22
CA GLN A 381 0.60 9.85 12.94
C GLN A 381 1.85 10.73 12.92
N GLY A 382 1.71 12.02 13.29
CA GLY A 382 2.83 12.95 13.27
C GLY A 382 4.01 12.47 14.11
N GLU A 383 3.72 11.91 15.29
CA GLU A 383 4.73 11.35 16.19
C GLU A 383 5.56 10.22 15.55
N VAL A 384 4.88 9.28 14.90
CA VAL A 384 5.59 8.15 14.27
C VAL A 384 6.27 8.57 12.98
N GLU A 385 5.74 9.52 12.22
CA GLU A 385 6.36 10.10 11.03
C GLU A 385 7.63 10.88 11.38
N ASP A 386 7.59 11.70 12.43
CA ASP A 386 8.76 12.46 12.92
C ASP A 386 9.90 11.53 13.32
N ILE A 387 9.60 10.45 14.04
CA ILE A 387 10.62 9.46 14.45
C ILE A 387 11.10 8.66 13.26
N ASN A 388 10.19 8.28 12.36
CA ASN A 388 10.49 7.44 11.19
C ASN A 388 11.27 8.21 10.11
N GLY A 389 11.07 9.52 10.01
CA GLY A 389 11.61 10.37 8.95
C GLY A 389 10.98 10.09 7.58
N ALA A 390 9.76 9.52 7.55
CA ALA A 390 9.01 9.20 6.35
C ALA A 390 7.50 9.12 6.67
N LEU A 391 6.68 9.15 5.62
CA LEU A 391 5.22 9.10 5.73
C LEU A 391 4.74 7.83 6.48
N LEU A 392 3.59 7.93 7.14
CA LEU A 392 2.94 6.81 7.82
C LEU A 392 2.73 5.60 6.89
N ALA A 393 2.51 5.84 5.60
CA ALA A 393 2.36 4.79 4.60
C ALA A 393 3.57 3.83 4.53
N ASP A 394 4.78 4.32 4.81
CA ASP A 394 6.00 3.51 4.90
C ASP A 394 5.97 2.53 6.09
N LEU A 395 5.27 2.86 7.15
CA LEU A 395 5.14 2.04 8.35
C LEU A 395 3.96 1.06 8.25
N TYR A 396 2.74 1.53 7.98
CA TYR A 396 1.57 0.66 8.05
C TYR A 396 1.53 -0.40 6.94
N THR A 397 2.16 -0.17 5.78
CA THR A 397 2.32 -1.21 4.76
C THR A 397 3.19 -2.36 5.28
N VAL A 398 4.27 -2.05 6.00
CA VAL A 398 5.13 -3.07 6.62
C VAL A 398 4.41 -3.76 7.77
N TRP A 399 3.79 -3.00 8.68
CA TRP A 399 3.04 -3.57 9.82
C TRP A 399 1.98 -4.56 9.35
N GLY A 400 1.17 -4.17 8.37
CA GLY A 400 0.12 -5.02 7.85
C GLY A 400 0.62 -6.25 7.10
N ASN A 401 1.79 -6.17 6.43
CA ASN A 401 2.37 -7.30 5.72
C ASN A 401 3.14 -8.27 6.66
N SER A 402 3.65 -7.76 7.79
CA SER A 402 4.46 -8.55 8.73
C SER A 402 3.64 -9.16 9.86
N ASN A 403 2.40 -8.72 10.09
CA ASN A 403 1.59 -9.14 11.22
C ASN A 403 0.20 -9.63 10.81
N PRO A 404 -0.41 -10.53 11.60
CA PRO A 404 -1.81 -10.91 11.44
C PRO A 404 -2.74 -9.69 11.51
N ARG A 405 -3.77 -9.68 10.67
CA ARG A 405 -4.80 -8.65 10.64
C ARG A 405 -6.06 -9.15 11.32
N ARG A 406 -6.61 -8.35 12.22
CA ARG A 406 -7.85 -8.65 12.94
C ARG A 406 -8.86 -7.55 12.62
N LEU A 407 -10.05 -7.95 12.20
CA LEU A 407 -11.16 -6.99 12.08
C LEU A 407 -11.67 -6.60 13.46
N LYS A 408 -11.90 -5.31 13.62
CA LYS A 408 -12.59 -4.73 14.78
C LYS A 408 -14.07 -4.60 14.47
#